data_1e3554278d7a422d74e7b4da1e414737
#
_entry.id   1e3554278d7a422d74e7b4da1e414737
#
_cell.length_a   1.000
_cell.length_b   1.000
_cell.length_c   1.000
_cell.angle_alpha   90.00
_cell.angle_beta   90.00
_cell.angle_gamma   90.00
#
_symmetry.space_group_name_H-M   'P 1'
#
loop_
_entity.id
_entity.type
_entity.pdbx_description
1 polymer ?
#
loop_
_entity_poly.entity_id
_entity_poly.type
_entity_poly.pdbx_seq_one_letter_code
_entity_poly.pdbx_strand_id
1 'polypeptide(L)'
;MHIRRYFMKKTIVAMMVLLLLASSTAFAQQKPIKLVFTSVSVPTDAHTQAMYVFEEEVERLSGGQIQVDVYDSGKLFTQQAEQDAIRKGTVDMVYSSASWLAEFVPYLSMFGAAYTFQSYDQMTKTFNGPIGKRMFDDVAKKTGVRPLCAFYLGTRQLNLIAKVGPVTKPEQMKGVKLRVPQSPTWIAMGKALGANPTPMAFNELYMGLKTGAVDGQDNPLPTDKNAKFYEVTKYIVLTNHLVDSVWPSINEKKWQSLTKQEQEWVLQAIEKARQVCDKTNLDNEKEILDFFRQQ
;
A
#
# COMPACT_ATOMS: atom_id res chain seq x y z
N MET A 1 -71.40 -10.19 -25.42
CA MET A 1 -70.51 -10.77 -24.35
C MET A 1 -69.03 -10.78 -24.76
N HIS A 2 -68.63 -10.84 -26.04
CA HIS A 2 -67.25 -10.89 -26.50
C HIS A 2 -66.46 -9.59 -26.41
N ILE A 3 -67.08 -8.42 -26.60
CA ILE A 3 -66.42 -7.11 -26.62
C ILE A 3 -65.88 -6.73 -25.21
N ARG A 4 -66.62 -7.04 -24.13
CA ARG A 4 -66.18 -6.76 -22.74
C ARG A 4 -64.94 -7.58 -22.32
N ARG A 5 -64.82 -8.82 -22.77
CA ARG A 5 -63.64 -9.67 -22.55
C ARG A 5 -62.38 -9.17 -23.30
N TYR A 6 -62.52 -8.57 -24.47
CA TYR A 6 -61.41 -8.05 -25.23
C TYR A 6 -60.80 -6.77 -24.59
N PHE A 7 -61.64 -5.85 -24.11
CA PHE A 7 -61.22 -4.66 -23.41
C PHE A 7 -60.54 -5.04 -22.07
N MET A 8 -61.09 -5.97 -21.32
CA MET A 8 -60.53 -6.43 -20.06
C MET A 8 -59.15 -7.06 -20.21
N LYS A 9 -58.91 -7.84 -21.27
CA LYS A 9 -57.57 -8.40 -21.55
C LYS A 9 -56.53 -7.32 -21.93
N LYS A 10 -56.91 -6.30 -22.70
CA LYS A 10 -56.02 -5.18 -23.01
C LYS A 10 -55.65 -4.34 -21.80
N THR A 11 -56.60 -4.13 -20.91
CA THR A 11 -56.36 -3.38 -19.64
C THR A 11 -55.42 -4.16 -18.73
N ILE A 12 -55.55 -5.49 -18.61
CA ILE A 12 -54.67 -6.34 -17.80
C ILE A 12 -53.25 -6.36 -18.40
N VAL A 13 -53.09 -6.45 -19.70
CA VAL A 13 -51.79 -6.41 -20.38
C VAL A 13 -51.13 -5.04 -20.21
N ALA A 14 -51.88 -3.94 -20.38
CA ALA A 14 -51.35 -2.60 -20.12
C ALA A 14 -50.94 -2.38 -18.67
N MET A 15 -51.69 -2.93 -17.74
CA MET A 15 -51.35 -2.85 -16.31
C MET A 15 -50.13 -3.72 -15.92
N MET A 16 -49.93 -4.90 -16.55
CA MET A 16 -48.71 -5.69 -16.41
C MET A 16 -47.49 -5.01 -17.03
N VAL A 17 -47.62 -4.36 -18.17
CA VAL A 17 -46.52 -3.61 -18.81
C VAL A 17 -46.16 -2.38 -17.96
N LEU A 18 -47.13 -1.67 -17.36
CA LEU A 18 -46.89 -0.58 -16.44
C LEU A 18 -46.22 -1.05 -15.12
N LEU A 19 -46.60 -2.22 -14.61
CA LEU A 19 -45.95 -2.84 -13.43
C LEU A 19 -44.50 -3.30 -13.70
N LEU A 20 -44.24 -3.78 -14.93
CA LEU A 20 -42.87 -4.15 -15.38
C LEU A 20 -41.99 -2.91 -15.61
N LEU A 21 -42.57 -1.80 -16.09
CA LEU A 21 -41.88 -0.52 -16.25
C LEU A 21 -41.63 0.17 -14.87
N ALA A 22 -42.55 0.02 -13.93
CA ALA A 22 -42.38 0.57 -12.55
C ALA A 22 -41.36 -0.19 -11.73
N SER A 23 -41.12 -1.49 -11.99
CA SER A 23 -40.09 -2.27 -11.33
C SER A 23 -38.68 -1.97 -11.85
N SER A 24 -38.53 -1.38 -13.03
CA SER A 24 -37.23 -0.97 -13.58
C SER A 24 -36.75 0.40 -13.09
N THR A 25 -37.58 1.20 -12.43
CA THR A 25 -37.22 2.54 -11.94
C THR A 25 -36.89 2.61 -10.44
N ALA A 26 -37.00 1.51 -9.73
CA ALA A 26 -36.74 1.44 -8.27
C ALA A 26 -35.31 1.09 -7.88
N PHE A 27 -34.33 1.10 -8.79
CA PHE A 27 -32.95 1.30 -8.40
C PHE A 27 -32.79 2.79 -8.05
N ALA A 28 -33.21 3.15 -6.84
CA ALA A 28 -32.79 4.40 -6.25
C ALA A 28 -31.26 4.44 -6.44
N GLN A 29 -30.76 5.40 -7.21
CA GLN A 29 -29.34 5.59 -7.48
C GLN A 29 -28.71 5.93 -6.13
N GLN A 30 -28.31 4.89 -5.40
CA GLN A 30 -27.58 5.06 -4.14
C GLN A 30 -26.33 5.88 -4.47
N LYS A 31 -26.10 6.94 -3.72
CA LYS A 31 -24.87 7.73 -3.93
C LYS A 31 -23.67 6.79 -3.85
N PRO A 32 -22.74 6.87 -4.79
CA PRO A 32 -21.58 5.99 -4.77
C PRO A 32 -20.81 6.15 -3.44
N ILE A 33 -20.33 5.02 -2.95
CA ILE A 33 -19.40 4.98 -1.81
C ILE A 33 -18.08 5.53 -2.32
N LYS A 34 -17.62 6.63 -1.72
CA LYS A 34 -16.30 7.18 -2.01
C LYS A 34 -15.28 6.65 -1.03
N LEU A 35 -14.14 6.22 -1.58
CA LEU A 35 -12.94 5.83 -0.84
C LEU A 35 -11.81 6.78 -1.22
N VAL A 36 -11.15 7.36 -0.24
CA VAL A 36 -9.93 8.15 -0.44
C VAL A 36 -8.74 7.27 -0.13
N PHE A 37 -7.87 7.03 -1.14
CA PHE A 37 -6.64 6.27 -0.99
C PHE A 37 -5.43 7.19 -1.19
N THR A 38 -4.61 7.38 -0.15
CA THR A 38 -3.44 8.26 -0.19
C THR A 38 -2.14 7.51 0.04
N SER A 39 -1.05 8.01 -0.56
CA SER A 39 0.31 7.49 -0.38
C SER A 39 1.35 8.59 -0.61
N VAL A 40 2.49 8.51 0.08
CA VAL A 40 3.65 9.39 -0.17
C VAL A 40 4.51 8.93 -1.33
N SER A 41 4.28 7.74 -1.87
CA SER A 41 5.07 7.16 -2.96
C SER A 41 4.89 7.89 -4.28
N VAL A 42 5.92 7.85 -5.11
CA VAL A 42 5.91 8.54 -6.41
C VAL A 42 5.05 7.78 -7.44
N PRO A 43 4.52 8.46 -8.47
CA PRO A 43 3.60 7.85 -9.43
C PRO A 43 4.15 6.61 -10.15
N THR A 44 5.46 6.51 -10.32
CA THR A 44 6.13 5.39 -11.03
C THR A 44 6.39 4.17 -10.16
N ASP A 45 6.17 4.26 -8.84
CA ASP A 45 6.30 3.09 -7.96
C ASP A 45 5.22 2.06 -8.24
N ALA A 46 5.59 0.77 -8.22
CA ALA A 46 4.67 -0.33 -8.52
C ALA A 46 3.44 -0.33 -7.60
N HIS A 47 3.61 -0.03 -6.32
CA HIS A 47 2.50 0.06 -5.38
C HIS A 47 1.64 1.31 -5.59
N THR A 48 2.19 2.42 -6.14
CA THR A 48 1.37 3.56 -6.56
C THR A 48 0.54 3.21 -7.80
N GLN A 49 1.15 2.55 -8.79
CA GLN A 49 0.41 2.05 -9.96
C GLN A 49 -0.70 1.07 -9.55
N ALA A 50 -0.45 0.26 -8.53
CA ALA A 50 -1.45 -0.65 -7.98
C ALA A 50 -2.64 0.06 -7.31
N MET A 51 -2.49 1.31 -6.82
CA MET A 51 -3.64 2.10 -6.35
C MET A 51 -4.61 2.40 -7.51
N TYR A 52 -4.09 2.76 -8.67
CA TYR A 52 -4.91 3.00 -9.87
C TYR A 52 -5.53 1.72 -10.43
N VAL A 53 -4.82 0.59 -10.37
CA VAL A 53 -5.40 -0.72 -10.71
C VAL A 53 -6.53 -1.09 -9.76
N PHE A 54 -6.40 -0.80 -8.48
CA PHE A 54 -7.45 -1.01 -7.49
C PHE A 54 -8.67 -0.12 -7.77
N GLU A 55 -8.46 1.19 -8.04
CA GLU A 55 -9.49 2.15 -8.41
C GLU A 55 -10.30 1.62 -9.60
N GLU A 56 -9.63 1.35 -10.73
CA GLU A 56 -10.27 0.86 -11.97
C GLU A 56 -11.06 -0.44 -11.73
N GLU A 57 -10.44 -1.39 -11.05
CA GLU A 57 -11.03 -2.72 -10.87
C GLU A 57 -12.21 -2.72 -9.89
N VAL A 58 -12.16 -1.96 -8.77
CA VAL A 58 -13.28 -1.90 -7.84
C VAL A 58 -14.47 -1.13 -8.44
N GLU A 59 -14.21 -0.07 -9.20
CA GLU A 59 -15.25 0.64 -9.94
C GLU A 59 -15.93 -0.27 -10.98
N ARG A 60 -15.14 -1.03 -11.72
CA ARG A 60 -15.62 -2.01 -12.69
C ARG A 60 -16.48 -3.11 -12.03
N LEU A 61 -15.98 -3.72 -10.96
CA LEU A 61 -16.67 -4.81 -10.25
C LEU A 61 -17.98 -4.36 -9.60
N SER A 62 -17.98 -3.15 -9.04
CA SER A 62 -19.14 -2.57 -8.36
C SER A 62 -20.15 -1.89 -9.33
N GLY A 63 -19.82 -1.81 -10.63
CA GLY A 63 -20.63 -1.03 -11.57
C GLY A 63 -20.72 0.46 -11.19
N GLY A 64 -19.66 1.02 -10.62
CA GLY A 64 -19.58 2.42 -10.18
C GLY A 64 -20.22 2.70 -8.82
N GLN A 65 -20.64 1.68 -8.08
CA GLN A 65 -21.18 1.85 -6.71
C GLN A 65 -20.08 2.20 -5.70
N ILE A 66 -18.84 1.77 -5.94
CA ILE A 66 -17.66 2.19 -5.18
C ILE A 66 -16.76 2.99 -6.14
N GLN A 67 -16.38 4.19 -5.72
CA GLN A 67 -15.47 5.07 -6.43
C GLN A 67 -14.26 5.37 -5.54
N VAL A 68 -13.07 5.47 -6.13
CA VAL A 68 -11.83 5.71 -5.38
C VAL A 68 -11.18 6.99 -5.87
N ASP A 69 -10.87 7.89 -4.94
CA ASP A 69 -10.06 9.07 -5.23
C ASP A 69 -8.60 8.78 -4.79
N VAL A 70 -7.66 8.64 -5.74
CA VAL A 70 -6.26 8.32 -5.49
C VAL A 70 -5.42 9.59 -5.35
N TYR A 71 -4.64 9.66 -4.27
CA TYR A 71 -3.69 10.75 -3.99
C TYR A 71 -2.31 10.20 -3.71
N ASP A 72 -1.41 10.31 -4.67
CA ASP A 72 0.00 9.93 -4.57
C ASP A 72 0.91 11.10 -4.13
N SER A 73 2.22 10.85 -4.06
CA SER A 73 3.30 11.85 -3.87
C SER A 73 3.15 12.70 -2.60
N GLY A 74 2.43 12.22 -1.60
CA GLY A 74 2.21 12.96 -0.35
C GLY A 74 1.33 14.20 -0.51
N LYS A 75 0.45 14.24 -1.52
CA LYS A 75 -0.43 15.39 -1.81
C LYS A 75 -1.37 15.74 -0.67
N LEU A 76 -1.80 14.76 0.13
CA LEU A 76 -2.71 15.00 1.26
C LEU A 76 -1.98 15.01 2.61
N PHE A 77 -1.03 14.10 2.82
CA PHE A 77 -0.38 13.87 4.10
C PHE A 77 1.09 13.55 3.94
N THR A 78 1.88 13.85 4.97
CA THR A 78 3.23 13.27 5.12
C THR A 78 3.12 11.80 5.53
N GLN A 79 4.20 11.04 5.42
CA GLN A 79 4.23 9.61 5.70
C GLN A 79 3.70 9.23 7.09
N GLN A 80 4.04 10.00 8.12
CA GLN A 80 3.52 9.76 9.48
C GLN A 80 2.07 10.20 9.61
N ALA A 81 1.71 11.34 9.01
CA ALA A 81 0.36 11.89 9.13
C ALA A 81 -0.70 11.02 8.46
N GLU A 82 -0.38 10.29 7.37
CA GLU A 82 -1.34 9.37 6.75
C GLU A 82 -1.66 8.17 7.66
N GLN A 83 -0.69 7.68 8.48
CA GLN A 83 -0.95 6.61 9.45
C GLN A 83 -1.88 7.07 10.58
N ASP A 84 -1.78 8.33 10.99
CA ASP A 84 -2.72 8.92 11.96
C ASP A 84 -4.08 9.21 11.34
N ALA A 85 -4.11 9.66 10.09
CA ALA A 85 -5.34 10.00 9.36
C ALA A 85 -6.25 8.78 9.17
N ILE A 86 -5.70 7.62 8.78
CA ILE A 86 -6.49 6.40 8.63
C ILE A 86 -7.06 5.91 9.97
N ARG A 87 -6.29 5.98 11.06
CA ARG A 87 -6.76 5.59 12.39
C ARG A 87 -7.92 6.47 12.86
N LYS A 88 -7.86 7.76 12.57
CA LYS A 88 -8.92 8.73 12.89
C LYS A 88 -10.12 8.64 11.93
N GLY A 89 -9.99 7.97 10.79
CA GLY A 89 -11.01 7.91 9.74
C GLY A 89 -11.12 9.20 8.93
N THR A 90 -10.06 10.03 8.91
CA THR A 90 -9.96 11.23 8.07
C THR A 90 -9.70 10.85 6.61
N VAL A 91 -9.11 9.70 6.38
CA VAL A 91 -8.90 9.07 5.08
C VAL A 91 -9.32 7.60 5.18
N ASP A 92 -9.79 7.04 4.07
CA ASP A 92 -10.32 5.68 4.08
C ASP A 92 -9.23 4.62 3.92
N MET A 93 -8.21 4.86 3.08
CA MET A 93 -7.17 3.89 2.76
C MET A 93 -5.78 4.53 2.70
N VAL A 94 -4.78 3.79 3.17
CA VAL A 94 -3.35 4.11 3.07
C VAL A 94 -2.54 2.82 2.87
N TYR A 95 -1.26 2.95 2.58
CA TYR A 95 -0.30 1.87 2.81
C TYR A 95 0.22 1.91 4.25
N SER A 96 -0.04 0.85 5.00
CA SER A 96 0.59 0.60 6.31
C SER A 96 1.71 -0.44 6.18
N SER A 97 2.35 -0.79 7.28
CA SER A 97 3.30 -1.90 7.37
C SER A 97 3.35 -2.47 8.78
N ALA A 98 3.97 -3.64 8.92
CA ALA A 98 4.22 -4.23 10.24
C ALA A 98 4.96 -3.27 11.17
N SER A 99 5.98 -2.57 10.66
CA SER A 99 6.82 -1.69 11.46
C SER A 99 6.10 -0.45 12.00
N TRP A 100 5.13 0.12 11.26
CA TRP A 100 4.33 1.23 11.78
C TRP A 100 3.25 0.79 12.74
N LEU A 101 2.63 -0.36 12.48
CA LEU A 101 1.59 -0.90 13.35
C LEU A 101 2.15 -1.54 14.62
N ALA A 102 3.47 -1.81 14.68
CA ALA A 102 4.15 -2.39 15.83
C ALA A 102 4.07 -1.52 17.11
N GLU A 103 3.90 -0.21 16.96
CA GLU A 103 3.66 0.70 18.09
C GLU A 103 2.40 0.33 18.88
N PHE A 104 1.39 -0.18 18.19
CA PHE A 104 0.09 -0.56 18.77
C PHE A 104 -0.06 -2.07 18.96
N VAL A 105 0.69 -2.85 18.17
CA VAL A 105 0.65 -4.31 18.16
C VAL A 105 2.09 -4.83 18.21
N PRO A 106 2.72 -4.89 19.42
CA PRO A 106 4.17 -5.04 19.57
C PRO A 106 4.80 -6.26 18.89
N TYR A 107 4.09 -7.38 18.77
CA TYR A 107 4.62 -8.57 18.10
C TYR A 107 4.94 -8.34 16.61
N LEU A 108 4.33 -7.33 15.99
CA LEU A 108 4.61 -6.99 14.58
C LEU A 108 6.05 -6.51 14.38
N SER A 109 6.73 -6.03 15.44
CA SER A 109 8.12 -5.59 15.37
C SER A 109 9.07 -6.67 14.88
N MET A 110 8.74 -7.95 15.09
CA MET A 110 9.53 -9.08 14.60
C MET A 110 9.68 -9.08 13.07
N PHE A 111 8.69 -8.57 12.34
CA PHE A 111 8.73 -8.50 10.88
C PHE A 111 9.54 -7.31 10.33
N GLY A 112 9.91 -6.36 11.20
CA GLY A 112 10.86 -5.30 10.89
C GLY A 112 12.30 -5.65 11.30
N ALA A 113 12.55 -6.84 11.86
CA ALA A 113 13.89 -7.31 12.17
C ALA A 113 14.58 -7.80 10.89
N ALA A 114 15.88 -7.47 10.74
CA ALA A 114 16.67 -7.88 9.61
C ALA A 114 16.65 -9.42 9.45
N TYR A 115 16.57 -9.88 8.18
CA TYR A 115 16.65 -11.28 7.79
C TYR A 115 15.52 -12.19 8.31
N THR A 116 14.39 -11.62 8.76
CA THR A 116 13.20 -12.40 9.19
C THR A 116 12.64 -13.21 8.03
N PHE A 117 12.52 -12.61 6.85
CA PHE A 117 12.15 -13.31 5.62
C PHE A 117 13.35 -13.45 4.69
N GLN A 118 13.47 -14.62 4.05
CA GLN A 118 14.56 -14.94 3.12
C GLN A 118 14.14 -14.81 1.65
N SER A 119 12.84 -14.66 1.39
CA SER A 119 12.32 -14.58 0.02
C SER A 119 10.92 -13.97 -0.04
N TYR A 120 10.56 -13.49 -1.24
CA TYR A 120 9.20 -13.12 -1.60
C TYR A 120 8.18 -14.20 -1.23
N ASP A 121 8.45 -15.45 -1.59
CA ASP A 121 7.55 -16.58 -1.34
C ASP A 121 7.27 -16.79 0.15
N GLN A 122 8.29 -16.70 0.98
CA GLN A 122 8.14 -16.84 2.43
C GLN A 122 7.31 -15.70 3.00
N MET A 123 7.58 -14.47 2.62
CA MET A 123 6.86 -13.29 3.07
C MET A 123 5.39 -13.34 2.63
N THR A 124 5.14 -13.57 1.33
CA THR A 124 3.77 -13.56 0.78
C THR A 124 2.92 -14.72 1.33
N LYS A 125 3.49 -15.92 1.49
CA LYS A 125 2.78 -17.06 2.13
C LYS A 125 2.42 -16.79 3.59
N THR A 126 3.29 -16.06 4.30
CA THR A 126 3.04 -15.69 5.70
C THR A 126 1.92 -14.66 5.80
N PHE A 127 2.03 -13.54 5.10
CA PHE A 127 1.07 -12.44 5.24
C PHE A 127 -0.23 -12.66 4.48
N ASN A 128 -0.20 -13.28 3.30
CA ASN A 128 -1.40 -13.50 2.49
C ASN A 128 -2.02 -14.90 2.72
N GLY A 129 -1.42 -15.69 3.60
CA GLY A 129 -1.95 -16.98 4.03
C GLY A 129 -2.85 -16.89 5.27
N PRO A 130 -3.27 -18.05 5.80
CA PRO A 130 -4.18 -18.12 6.96
C PRO A 130 -3.64 -17.45 8.24
N ILE A 131 -2.31 -17.44 8.43
CA ILE A 131 -1.66 -16.79 9.58
C ILE A 131 -1.81 -15.27 9.45
N GLY A 132 -1.47 -14.71 8.29
CA GLY A 132 -1.60 -13.28 8.01
C GLY A 132 -3.03 -12.79 8.15
N LYS A 133 -4.01 -13.55 7.66
CA LYS A 133 -5.42 -13.19 7.80
C LYS A 133 -5.85 -13.03 9.26
N ARG A 134 -5.47 -13.97 10.14
CA ARG A 134 -5.75 -13.86 11.58
C ARG A 134 -5.02 -12.67 12.21
N MET A 135 -3.78 -12.44 11.80
CA MET A 135 -2.98 -11.30 12.26
C MET A 135 -3.61 -9.96 11.84
N PHE A 136 -4.08 -9.83 10.60
CA PHE A 136 -4.73 -8.61 10.10
C PHE A 136 -6.06 -8.35 10.83
N ASP A 137 -6.82 -9.39 11.17
CA ASP A 137 -8.02 -9.25 12.01
C ASP A 137 -7.68 -8.76 13.44
N ASP A 138 -6.59 -9.24 14.05
CA ASP A 138 -6.11 -8.77 15.35
C ASP A 138 -5.65 -7.30 15.29
N VAL A 139 -4.90 -6.95 14.24
CA VAL A 139 -4.50 -5.56 13.97
C VAL A 139 -5.70 -4.65 13.85
N ALA A 140 -6.70 -5.02 13.04
CA ALA A 140 -7.91 -4.23 12.85
C ALA A 140 -8.64 -3.95 14.16
N LYS A 141 -8.79 -4.99 15.00
CA LYS A 141 -9.44 -4.88 16.32
C LYS A 141 -8.68 -3.94 17.28
N LYS A 142 -7.35 -3.97 17.26
CA LYS A 142 -6.51 -3.22 18.20
C LYS A 142 -6.26 -1.78 17.77
N THR A 143 -6.23 -1.53 16.46
CA THR A 143 -5.76 -0.24 15.90
C THR A 143 -6.84 0.57 15.20
N GLY A 144 -7.94 -0.07 14.80
CA GLY A 144 -8.93 0.52 13.90
C GLY A 144 -8.45 0.63 12.45
N VAL A 145 -7.35 -0.03 12.10
CA VAL A 145 -6.78 -0.10 10.75
C VAL A 145 -6.80 -1.55 10.30
N ARG A 146 -7.48 -1.86 9.21
CA ARG A 146 -7.57 -3.20 8.63
C ARG A 146 -6.63 -3.34 7.44
N PRO A 147 -5.50 -4.05 7.57
CA PRO A 147 -4.76 -4.48 6.40
C PRO A 147 -5.61 -5.48 5.59
N LEU A 148 -5.61 -5.33 4.26
CA LEU A 148 -6.38 -6.20 3.36
C LEU A 148 -5.52 -7.36 2.86
N CYS A 149 -4.27 -7.08 2.52
CA CYS A 149 -3.25 -8.06 2.16
C CYS A 149 -1.85 -7.40 2.27
N ALA A 150 -0.80 -8.13 1.91
CA ALA A 150 0.55 -7.61 1.78
C ALA A 150 0.98 -7.58 0.32
N PHE A 151 1.43 -6.42 -0.17
CA PHE A 151 2.08 -6.23 -1.45
C PHE A 151 3.60 -6.33 -1.26
N TYR A 152 4.28 -6.97 -2.18
CA TYR A 152 5.74 -6.98 -2.21
C TYR A 152 6.29 -5.61 -2.58
N LEU A 153 7.07 -5.01 -1.68
CA LEU A 153 7.75 -3.74 -1.95
C LEU A 153 9.11 -3.95 -2.62
N GLY A 154 9.77 -5.05 -2.30
CA GLY A 154 11.11 -5.40 -2.75
C GLY A 154 12.04 -5.77 -1.61
N THR A 155 13.28 -6.15 -1.96
CA THR A 155 14.34 -6.43 -0.98
C THR A 155 15.19 -5.17 -0.76
N ARG A 156 15.27 -4.72 0.50
CA ARG A 156 15.95 -3.46 0.86
C ARG A 156 17.45 -3.58 0.83
N GLN A 157 18.07 -2.51 0.32
CA GLN A 157 19.51 -2.31 0.21
C GLN A 157 19.89 -0.97 0.84
N LEU A 158 21.18 -0.78 1.19
CA LEU A 158 21.66 0.52 1.63
C LEU A 158 22.10 1.37 0.44
N ASN A 159 21.71 2.65 0.45
CA ASN A 159 22.18 3.66 -0.49
C ASN A 159 22.88 4.79 0.27
N LEU A 160 24.12 5.09 -0.09
CA LEU A 160 25.01 5.98 0.64
C LEU A 160 25.51 7.11 -0.27
N ILE A 161 25.61 8.32 0.28
CA ILE A 161 26.22 9.48 -0.41
C ILE A 161 27.73 9.29 -0.58
N ALA A 162 28.33 10.02 -1.51
CA ALA A 162 29.76 9.91 -1.83
C ALA A 162 30.69 10.10 -0.61
N LYS A 163 30.31 10.96 0.33
CA LYS A 163 31.10 11.28 1.53
C LYS A 163 31.34 10.05 2.43
N VAL A 164 30.41 9.08 2.46
CA VAL A 164 30.53 7.88 3.32
C VAL A 164 31.60 6.93 2.78
N GLY A 165 31.73 6.85 1.46
CA GLY A 165 32.60 5.87 0.83
C GLY A 165 31.96 4.48 0.73
N PRO A 166 32.70 3.50 0.18
CA PRO A 166 32.22 2.12 0.08
C PRO A 166 32.19 1.45 1.46
N VAL A 167 31.08 0.78 1.76
CA VAL A 167 30.87 0.02 2.99
C VAL A 167 30.81 -1.47 2.66
N THR A 168 31.61 -2.28 3.34
CA THR A 168 31.68 -3.74 3.16
C THR A 168 31.44 -4.52 4.46
N LYS A 169 31.35 -3.83 5.60
CA LYS A 169 31.10 -4.42 6.90
C LYS A 169 30.38 -3.43 7.83
N PRO A 170 29.58 -3.91 8.81
CA PRO A 170 28.73 -3.07 9.65
C PRO A 170 29.49 -1.99 10.44
N GLU A 171 30.73 -2.26 10.87
CA GLU A 171 31.54 -1.33 11.67
C GLU A 171 31.81 -0.01 10.92
N GLN A 172 31.81 -0.06 9.59
CA GLN A 172 32.01 1.13 8.73
C GLN A 172 30.78 2.04 8.71
N MET A 173 29.61 1.55 9.15
CA MET A 173 28.40 2.36 9.29
C MET A 173 28.41 3.24 10.55
N LYS A 174 29.41 3.11 11.44
CA LYS A 174 29.50 3.91 12.66
C LYS A 174 29.54 5.41 12.36
N GLY A 175 28.54 6.14 12.88
CA GLY A 175 28.40 7.59 12.70
C GLY A 175 27.69 8.00 11.41
N VAL A 176 27.40 7.07 10.50
CA VAL A 176 26.60 7.33 9.29
C VAL A 176 25.17 7.67 9.70
N LYS A 177 24.72 8.87 9.33
CA LYS A 177 23.32 9.30 9.52
C LYS A 177 22.45 8.59 8.50
N LEU A 178 21.92 7.42 8.88
CA LEU A 178 21.05 6.62 8.01
C LEU A 178 19.61 7.10 8.17
N ARG A 179 19.02 7.64 7.12
CA ARG A 179 17.59 7.95 7.15
C ARG A 179 16.78 6.65 7.33
N VAL A 180 15.85 6.70 8.23
CA VAL A 180 14.83 5.66 8.45
C VAL A 180 13.44 6.29 8.52
N PRO A 181 12.35 5.54 8.23
CA PRO A 181 10.99 5.98 8.53
C PRO A 181 10.80 6.28 10.02
N GLN A 182 9.83 7.13 10.35
CA GLN A 182 9.57 7.60 11.72
C GLN A 182 8.83 6.53 12.54
N SER A 183 9.51 5.45 12.92
CA SER A 183 8.96 4.46 13.86
C SER A 183 10.07 3.85 14.73
N PRO A 184 9.74 3.39 15.96
CA PRO A 184 10.69 2.72 16.84
C PRO A 184 11.36 1.49 16.22
N THR A 185 10.60 0.69 15.45
CA THR A 185 11.10 -0.51 14.77
C THR A 185 12.17 -0.17 13.73
N TRP A 186 11.94 0.87 12.92
CA TRP A 186 12.91 1.34 11.94
C TRP A 186 14.17 1.93 12.58
N ILE A 187 14.02 2.66 13.71
CA ILE A 187 15.14 3.16 14.48
C ILE A 187 15.98 1.99 15.02
N ALA A 188 15.35 0.95 15.56
CA ALA A 188 16.04 -0.24 16.04
C ALA A 188 16.80 -0.96 14.91
N MET A 189 16.19 -1.10 13.74
CA MET A 189 16.81 -1.72 12.59
C MET A 189 18.02 -0.90 12.09
N GLY A 190 17.93 0.42 11.98
CA GLY A 190 19.05 1.27 11.60
C GLY A 190 20.23 1.16 12.59
N LYS A 191 19.97 1.04 13.90
CA LYS A 191 21.01 0.77 14.92
C LYS A 191 21.63 -0.62 14.72
N ALA A 192 20.84 -1.64 14.43
CA ALA A 192 21.32 -2.99 14.18
C ALA A 192 22.23 -3.07 12.94
N LEU A 193 22.01 -2.22 11.93
CA LEU A 193 22.88 -2.04 10.77
C LEU A 193 24.19 -1.29 11.11
N GLY A 194 24.39 -0.87 12.35
CA GLY A 194 25.60 -0.15 12.81
C GLY A 194 25.55 1.37 12.59
N ALA A 195 24.46 1.91 12.07
CA ALA A 195 24.31 3.32 11.71
C ALA A 195 23.80 4.18 12.87
N ASN A 196 23.79 5.50 12.65
CA ASN A 196 23.07 6.48 13.43
C ASN A 196 21.72 6.77 12.75
N PRO A 197 20.59 6.13 13.17
CA PRO A 197 19.31 6.30 12.50
C PRO A 197 18.78 7.72 12.66
N THR A 198 18.36 8.32 11.55
CA THR A 198 17.81 9.68 11.48
C THR A 198 16.39 9.60 10.91
N PRO A 199 15.34 9.64 11.75
CA PRO A 199 13.96 9.58 11.29
C PRO A 199 13.60 10.77 10.40
N MET A 200 13.02 10.47 9.22
CA MET A 200 12.61 11.49 8.26
C MET A 200 11.49 10.95 7.37
N ALA A 201 10.52 11.77 6.98
CA ALA A 201 9.46 11.39 6.05
C ALA A 201 10.03 11.09 4.65
N PHE A 202 9.37 10.19 3.91
CA PHE A 202 9.87 9.74 2.60
C PHE A 202 9.95 10.88 1.57
N ASN A 203 8.96 11.76 1.54
CA ASN A 203 8.91 12.89 0.63
C ASN A 203 9.98 13.99 0.90
N GLU A 204 10.66 13.94 2.06
CA GLU A 204 11.77 14.83 2.41
C GLU A 204 13.14 14.22 2.07
N LEU A 205 13.19 12.92 1.78
CA LEU A 205 14.43 12.14 1.72
C LEU A 205 15.37 12.58 0.60
N TYR A 206 14.86 12.84 -0.61
CA TYR A 206 15.72 13.31 -1.72
C TYR A 206 16.50 14.57 -1.34
N MET A 207 15.82 15.56 -0.76
CA MET A 207 16.47 16.78 -0.30
C MET A 207 17.38 16.53 0.91
N GLY A 208 17.00 15.62 1.81
CA GLY A 208 17.86 15.23 2.94
C GLY A 208 19.19 14.64 2.49
N LEU A 209 19.19 13.77 1.47
CA LEU A 209 20.40 13.20 0.85
C LEU A 209 21.20 14.29 0.10
N LYS A 210 20.53 15.10 -0.71
CA LYS A 210 21.14 16.15 -1.52
C LYS A 210 21.87 17.21 -0.68
N THR A 211 21.31 17.59 0.45
CA THR A 211 21.88 18.58 1.36
C THR A 211 22.86 18.01 2.39
N GLY A 212 22.95 16.68 2.50
CA GLY A 212 23.76 16.00 3.53
C GLY A 212 23.15 16.08 4.93
N ALA A 213 21.86 16.35 5.06
CA ALA A 213 21.15 16.22 6.32
C ALA A 213 21.17 14.77 6.80
N VAL A 214 21.14 13.82 5.85
CA VAL A 214 21.39 12.38 6.05
C VAL A 214 22.50 11.92 5.09
N ASP A 215 23.23 10.86 5.50
CA ASP A 215 24.38 10.33 4.77
C ASP A 215 23.99 9.09 3.93
N GLY A 216 22.80 8.57 4.12
CA GLY A 216 22.27 7.42 3.40
C GLY A 216 20.85 7.08 3.79
N GLN A 217 20.31 6.06 3.15
CA GLN A 217 18.98 5.52 3.36
C GLN A 217 18.93 4.04 3.01
N ASP A 218 17.83 3.37 3.31
CA ASP A 218 17.54 2.03 2.87
C ASP A 218 16.19 1.94 2.19
N ASN A 219 16.15 1.37 1.01
CA ASN A 219 14.92 1.03 0.28
C ASN A 219 15.22 -0.11 -0.72
N PRO A 220 14.18 -0.73 -1.29
CA PRO A 220 14.35 -1.59 -2.46
C PRO A 220 14.83 -0.78 -3.67
N LEU A 221 15.66 -1.39 -4.50
CA LEU A 221 16.26 -0.71 -5.66
C LEU A 221 15.23 -0.14 -6.66
N PRO A 222 14.08 -0.77 -6.93
CA PRO A 222 13.04 -0.15 -7.75
C PRO A 222 12.56 1.20 -7.18
N THR A 223 12.36 1.30 -5.86
CA THR A 223 12.01 2.56 -5.18
C THR A 223 13.13 3.60 -5.33
N ASP A 224 14.39 3.17 -5.19
CA ASP A 224 15.56 4.07 -5.34
C ASP A 224 15.65 4.66 -6.74
N LYS A 225 15.37 3.85 -7.77
CA LYS A 225 15.29 4.29 -9.15
C LYS A 225 14.14 5.28 -9.36
N ASN A 226 12.95 4.93 -8.92
CA ASN A 226 11.74 5.71 -9.15
C ASN A 226 11.78 7.07 -8.43
N ALA A 227 12.29 7.10 -7.20
CA ALA A 227 12.52 8.32 -6.42
C ALA A 227 13.81 9.07 -6.79
N LYS A 228 14.57 8.56 -7.78
CA LYS A 228 15.81 9.15 -8.29
C LYS A 228 16.91 9.34 -7.25
N PHE A 229 16.96 8.48 -6.24
CA PHE A 229 17.99 8.60 -5.19
C PHE A 229 19.40 8.38 -5.74
N TYR A 230 19.56 7.70 -6.87
CA TYR A 230 20.83 7.55 -7.57
C TYR A 230 21.47 8.90 -8.00
N GLU A 231 20.69 9.96 -8.18
CA GLU A 231 21.21 11.29 -8.50
C GLU A 231 21.94 11.94 -7.30
N VAL A 232 21.66 11.50 -6.07
CA VAL A 232 22.12 12.08 -4.81
C VAL A 232 22.86 11.09 -3.91
N THR A 233 22.98 9.82 -4.33
CA THR A 233 23.80 8.79 -3.69
C THR A 233 24.90 8.29 -4.63
N LYS A 234 25.92 7.61 -4.10
CA LYS A 234 27.04 7.10 -4.92
C LYS A 234 27.25 5.60 -4.76
N TYR A 235 26.91 5.05 -3.62
CA TYR A 235 27.17 3.64 -3.31
C TYR A 235 25.88 2.90 -2.98
N ILE A 236 25.70 1.73 -3.57
CA ILE A 236 24.68 0.76 -3.18
C ILE A 236 25.40 -0.40 -2.49
N VAL A 237 24.97 -0.75 -1.28
CA VAL A 237 25.47 -1.89 -0.53
C VAL A 237 24.37 -2.95 -0.51
N LEU A 238 24.63 -4.07 -1.17
CA LEU A 238 23.66 -5.17 -1.32
C LEU A 238 23.60 -6.00 -0.03
N THR A 239 22.93 -5.45 0.96
CA THR A 239 22.77 -6.07 2.29
C THR A 239 21.66 -7.11 2.32
N ASN A 240 20.65 -7.00 1.45
CA ASN A 240 19.45 -7.85 1.43
C ASN A 240 18.84 -8.03 2.83
N HIS A 241 18.89 -6.99 3.67
CA HIS A 241 18.59 -7.10 5.08
C HIS A 241 17.10 -7.23 5.40
N LEU A 242 16.21 -6.83 4.47
CA LEU A 242 14.77 -6.92 4.67
C LEU A 242 14.02 -7.20 3.37
N VAL A 243 13.34 -8.33 3.30
CA VAL A 243 12.29 -8.60 2.30
C VAL A 243 11.03 -7.90 2.78
N ASP A 244 10.70 -6.78 2.14
CA ASP A 244 9.73 -5.83 2.68
C ASP A 244 8.38 -5.85 1.96
N SER A 245 7.37 -5.38 2.66
CA SER A 245 5.99 -5.30 2.16
C SER A 245 5.30 -4.02 2.62
N VAL A 246 4.39 -3.53 1.79
CA VAL A 246 3.41 -2.53 2.17
C VAL A 246 2.03 -3.16 2.18
N TRP A 247 1.19 -2.74 3.11
CA TRP A 247 -0.13 -3.32 3.35
C TRP A 247 -1.21 -2.29 3.00
N PRO A 248 -1.88 -2.41 1.85
CA PRO A 248 -3.07 -1.60 1.59
C PRO A 248 -4.07 -1.86 2.70
N SER A 249 -4.37 -0.81 3.42
CA SER A 249 -5.15 -0.86 4.65
C SER A 249 -6.34 0.09 4.53
N ILE A 250 -7.48 -0.32 5.10
CA ILE A 250 -8.71 0.48 5.17
C ILE A 250 -9.05 0.79 6.62
N ASN A 251 -9.64 1.96 6.88
CA ASN A 251 -10.20 2.28 8.18
C ASN A 251 -11.25 1.23 8.58
N GLU A 252 -11.14 0.65 9.77
CA GLU A 252 -12.00 -0.47 10.19
C GLU A 252 -13.48 -0.09 10.26
N LYS A 253 -13.83 1.14 10.68
CA LYS A 253 -15.23 1.59 10.70
C LYS A 253 -15.79 1.71 9.29
N LYS A 254 -14.99 2.21 8.35
CA LYS A 254 -15.36 2.26 6.93
C LYS A 254 -15.57 0.85 6.38
N TRP A 255 -14.65 -0.08 6.66
CA TRP A 255 -14.78 -1.48 6.27
C TRP A 255 -16.06 -2.13 6.79
N GLN A 256 -16.39 -1.92 8.07
CA GLN A 256 -17.59 -2.47 8.69
C GLN A 256 -18.89 -1.83 8.18
N SER A 257 -18.82 -0.63 7.59
CA SER A 257 -19.97 0.01 6.96
C SER A 257 -20.30 -0.56 5.57
N LEU A 258 -19.37 -1.31 4.96
CA LEU A 258 -19.58 -1.96 3.68
C LEU A 258 -20.41 -3.24 3.85
N THR A 259 -21.32 -3.49 2.93
CA THR A 259 -22.02 -4.79 2.81
C THR A 259 -21.04 -5.90 2.47
N LYS A 260 -21.45 -7.15 2.66
CA LYS A 260 -20.61 -8.31 2.30
C LYS A 260 -20.22 -8.32 0.82
N GLN A 261 -21.13 -7.91 -0.06
CA GLN A 261 -20.87 -7.82 -1.49
C GLN A 261 -19.85 -6.72 -1.81
N GLU A 262 -19.95 -5.56 -1.18
CA GLU A 262 -18.99 -4.46 -1.35
C GLU A 262 -17.60 -4.85 -0.80
N GLN A 263 -17.54 -5.51 0.35
CA GLN A 263 -16.29 -6.07 0.88
C GLN A 263 -15.66 -7.07 -0.10
N GLU A 264 -16.46 -7.91 -0.74
CA GLU A 264 -15.98 -8.88 -1.72
C GLU A 264 -15.38 -8.18 -2.96
N TRP A 265 -16.04 -7.15 -3.50
CA TRP A 265 -15.50 -6.35 -4.61
C TRP A 265 -14.16 -5.69 -4.25
N VAL A 266 -14.06 -5.11 -3.05
CA VAL A 266 -12.81 -4.52 -2.55
C VAL A 266 -11.71 -5.56 -2.45
N LEU A 267 -11.98 -6.77 -1.92
CA LEU A 267 -10.99 -7.84 -1.80
C LEU A 267 -10.54 -8.38 -3.16
N GLN A 268 -11.44 -8.53 -4.12
CA GLN A 268 -11.10 -8.97 -5.47
C GLN A 268 -10.24 -7.92 -6.18
N ALA A 269 -10.60 -6.64 -6.09
CA ALA A 269 -9.86 -5.55 -6.69
C ALA A 269 -8.46 -5.39 -6.10
N ILE A 270 -8.33 -5.50 -4.77
CA ILE A 270 -7.04 -5.39 -4.10
C ILE A 270 -6.12 -6.58 -4.40
N GLU A 271 -6.67 -7.78 -4.57
CA GLU A 271 -5.90 -8.95 -5.01
C GLU A 271 -5.37 -8.78 -6.44
N LYS A 272 -6.16 -8.22 -7.34
CA LYS A 272 -5.72 -7.85 -8.69
C LYS A 272 -4.56 -6.84 -8.64
N ALA A 273 -4.72 -5.80 -7.85
CA ALA A 273 -3.69 -4.77 -7.63
C ALA A 273 -2.40 -5.36 -7.05
N ARG A 274 -2.52 -6.30 -6.07
CA ARG A 274 -1.39 -7.02 -5.51
C ARG A 274 -0.60 -7.78 -6.57
N GLN A 275 -1.28 -8.55 -7.41
CA GLN A 275 -0.62 -9.34 -8.47
C GLN A 275 0.17 -8.46 -9.43
N VAL A 276 -0.38 -7.30 -9.80
CA VAL A 276 0.32 -6.33 -10.66
C VAL A 276 1.54 -5.75 -9.94
N CYS A 277 1.39 -5.31 -8.68
CA CYS A 277 2.47 -4.76 -7.88
C CYS A 277 3.62 -5.75 -7.69
N ASP A 278 3.29 -6.95 -7.21
CA ASP A 278 4.27 -7.99 -6.91
C ASP A 278 5.06 -8.37 -8.17
N LYS A 279 4.35 -8.61 -9.28
CA LYS A 279 4.97 -8.93 -10.57
C LYS A 279 5.91 -7.82 -11.04
N THR A 280 5.47 -6.57 -10.98
CA THR A 280 6.25 -5.42 -11.43
C THR A 280 7.54 -5.27 -10.61
N ASN A 281 7.46 -5.39 -9.28
CA ASN A 281 8.65 -5.29 -8.44
C ASN A 281 9.61 -6.46 -8.65
N LEU A 282 9.10 -7.70 -8.76
CA LEU A 282 9.93 -8.88 -9.05
C LEU A 282 10.63 -8.80 -10.40
N ASP A 283 9.96 -8.27 -11.43
CA ASP A 283 10.57 -8.10 -12.76
C ASP A 283 11.60 -6.96 -12.75
N ASN A 284 11.28 -5.83 -12.10
CA ASN A 284 12.22 -4.72 -11.98
C ASN A 284 13.50 -5.11 -11.23
N GLU A 285 13.42 -5.92 -10.16
CA GLU A 285 14.61 -6.34 -9.40
C GLU A 285 15.61 -7.15 -10.23
N LYS A 286 15.17 -7.86 -11.28
CA LYS A 286 16.06 -8.66 -12.15
C LYS A 286 17.05 -7.81 -12.95
N GLU A 287 16.61 -6.64 -13.40
CA GLU A 287 17.40 -5.81 -14.34
C GLU A 287 17.93 -4.52 -13.69
N ILE A 288 17.52 -4.23 -12.45
CA ILE A 288 17.76 -2.96 -11.80
C ILE A 288 19.25 -2.68 -11.54
N LEU A 289 20.04 -3.71 -11.26
CA LEU A 289 21.48 -3.55 -11.00
C LEU A 289 22.24 -3.06 -12.23
N ASP A 290 21.84 -3.48 -13.42
CA ASP A 290 22.47 -3.03 -14.66
C ASP A 290 22.14 -1.56 -14.92
N PHE A 291 20.94 -1.10 -14.60
CA PHE A 291 20.61 0.32 -14.60
C PHE A 291 21.56 1.11 -13.68
N PHE A 292 21.72 0.71 -12.42
CA PHE A 292 22.56 1.44 -11.46
C PHE A 292 24.06 1.40 -11.79
N ARG A 293 24.55 0.35 -12.44
CA ARG A 293 25.94 0.27 -12.92
C ARG A 293 26.25 1.26 -14.05
N GLN A 294 25.23 1.76 -14.74
CA GLN A 294 25.35 2.72 -15.84
C GLN A 294 25.23 4.17 -15.39
N GLN A 295 24.83 4.45 -14.12
CA GLN A 295 24.72 5.78 -13.52
C GLN A 295 25.99 6.14 -12.73
#